data_161fd43f60e353f31f89be8f8be36430
#
_entry.id   161fd43f60e353f31f89be8f8be36430
#
_cell.length_a   1.000
_cell.length_b   1.000
_cell.length_c   1.000
_cell.angle_alpha   90.00
_cell.angle_beta   90.00
_cell.angle_gamma   90.00
#
_symmetry.space_group_name_H-M   'P 1'
#
loop_
_entity.id
_entity.type
_entity.pdbx_description
1 polymer ?
#
loop_
_entity_poly.entity_id
_entity_poly.type
_entity_poly.pdbx_seq_one_letter_code
_entity_poly.pdbx_strand_id
1 'polypeptide(L)'
;MMIAKRFRLPALCLMALLTSPYGAAQQALSVGLPPEYNKWIDEDVRWIITPQERKELLKLTTDEQRDRFVIAFWERRNLNPGNRDNTFKEEHYRRLAFSNEHFAAKMPGWKTDRGHVFIVYGPPDSIIKHSSIGTNPAEELWNYRHMPGAGGDVSLQFIDRCACGEYALVGNLPHSN
;
A
#
# COMPACT_ATOMS: atom_id res chain seq x y z
N MET A 1 -82.79 -26.88 44.94
CA MET A 1 -81.46 -26.63 45.57
C MET A 1 -80.39 -27.05 44.58
N MET A 2 -79.96 -26.08 43.76
CA MET A 2 -78.97 -26.30 42.70
C MET A 2 -77.77 -25.35 42.94
N ILE A 3 -76.62 -25.95 43.19
CA ILE A 3 -75.40 -25.25 43.52
C ILE A 3 -74.65 -24.94 42.18
N ALA A 4 -74.53 -23.68 41.83
CA ALA A 4 -73.79 -23.24 40.66
C ALA A 4 -72.31 -23.17 40.97
N LYS A 5 -71.51 -24.05 40.33
CA LYS A 5 -70.04 -23.99 40.33
C LYS A 5 -69.55 -22.86 39.44
N ARG A 6 -68.87 -21.87 40.02
CA ARG A 6 -68.16 -20.82 39.29
C ARG A 6 -66.78 -21.36 38.84
N PHE A 7 -66.58 -21.49 37.52
CA PHE A 7 -65.30 -21.74 36.91
C PHE A 7 -64.52 -20.41 36.86
N ARG A 8 -63.35 -20.40 37.49
CA ARG A 8 -62.38 -19.30 37.35
C ARG A 8 -61.43 -19.68 36.24
N LEU A 9 -61.37 -18.88 35.14
CA LEU A 9 -60.33 -18.99 34.14
C LEU A 9 -59.05 -18.30 34.67
N PRO A 10 -57.86 -18.91 34.47
CA PRO A 10 -56.61 -18.22 34.75
C PRO A 10 -56.28 -17.24 33.63
N ALA A 11 -55.93 -16.02 34.01
CA ALA A 11 -55.43 -15.01 33.11
C ALA A 11 -54.04 -15.42 32.57
N LEU A 12 -53.97 -15.69 31.27
CA LEU A 12 -52.70 -15.91 30.57
C LEU A 12 -52.01 -14.57 30.39
N CYS A 13 -50.97 -14.29 31.19
CA CYS A 13 -50.05 -13.16 30.96
C CYS A 13 -49.21 -13.45 29.71
N LEU A 14 -49.58 -12.81 28.61
CA LEU A 14 -48.78 -12.81 27.38
C LEU A 14 -47.58 -11.87 27.59
N MET A 15 -46.41 -12.40 27.99
CA MET A 15 -45.14 -11.65 27.95
C MET A 15 -44.71 -11.51 26.50
N ALA A 16 -44.95 -10.32 25.94
CA ALA A 16 -44.34 -9.90 24.66
C ALA A 16 -42.85 -9.68 24.87
N LEU A 17 -42.03 -10.60 24.40
CA LEU A 17 -40.57 -10.42 24.26
C LEU A 17 -40.33 -9.37 23.20
N LEU A 18 -40.07 -8.13 23.62
CA LEU A 18 -39.51 -7.09 22.78
C LEU A 18 -38.08 -7.46 22.44
N THR A 19 -37.88 -8.11 21.32
CA THR A 19 -36.56 -8.29 20.73
C THR A 19 -36.13 -6.96 20.14
N SER A 20 -35.28 -6.21 20.86
CA SER A 20 -34.64 -4.98 20.39
C SER A 20 -33.71 -5.31 19.22
N PRO A 21 -33.81 -4.60 18.07
CA PRO A 21 -32.88 -4.74 16.95
C PRO A 21 -31.59 -3.90 17.15
N TYR A 22 -31.02 -3.90 18.36
CA TYR A 22 -29.77 -3.19 18.69
C TYR A 22 -28.57 -4.17 18.78
N GLY A 23 -28.41 -5.04 17.78
CA GLY A 23 -27.37 -6.06 17.79
C GLY A 23 -26.40 -6.04 16.62
N ALA A 24 -26.27 -4.93 15.87
CA ALA A 24 -25.42 -4.90 14.67
C ALA A 24 -24.42 -3.72 14.59
N ALA A 25 -24.16 -3.04 15.69
CA ALA A 25 -23.27 -1.86 15.66
C ALA A 25 -22.06 -1.96 16.61
N GLN A 26 -21.56 -3.16 16.88
CA GLN A 26 -20.43 -3.35 17.80
C GLN A 26 -19.38 -4.33 17.27
N GLN A 27 -18.92 -4.08 16.02
CA GLN A 27 -17.68 -4.66 15.53
C GLN A 27 -16.74 -3.54 15.10
N ALA A 28 -16.28 -2.76 16.06
CA ALA A 28 -15.26 -1.73 15.81
C ALA A 28 -14.28 -1.68 16.97
N LEU A 29 -13.48 -2.71 17.12
CA LEU A 29 -12.17 -2.65 17.79
C LEU A 29 -11.25 -3.69 17.14
N SER A 30 -10.99 -3.55 15.84
CA SER A 30 -9.79 -4.15 15.28
C SER A 30 -8.64 -3.20 15.57
N VAL A 31 -7.80 -3.59 16.53
CA VAL A 31 -6.50 -2.95 16.78
C VAL A 31 -5.64 -3.22 15.55
N GLY A 32 -5.68 -2.33 14.57
CA GLY A 32 -4.89 -2.42 13.32
C GLY A 32 -5.73 -2.26 12.05
N LEU A 33 -5.07 -1.99 10.94
CA LEU A 33 -5.69 -2.00 9.61
C LEU A 33 -6.02 -3.45 9.20
N PRO A 34 -7.11 -3.70 8.45
CA PRO A 34 -7.32 -4.94 7.73
C PRO A 34 -6.13 -5.31 6.83
N PRO A 35 -5.85 -6.62 6.60
CA PRO A 35 -4.66 -7.09 5.90
C PRO A 35 -4.46 -6.47 4.51
N GLU A 36 -5.55 -6.24 3.76
CA GLU A 36 -5.54 -5.64 2.42
C GLU A 36 -5.05 -4.19 2.43
N TYR A 37 -5.45 -3.38 3.40
CA TYR A 37 -4.98 -2.00 3.54
C TYR A 37 -3.57 -1.93 4.12
N ASN A 38 -3.18 -2.89 4.99
CA ASN A 38 -1.80 -3.03 5.44
C ASN A 38 -0.87 -3.34 4.25
N LYS A 39 -1.25 -4.32 3.41
CA LYS A 39 -0.49 -4.63 2.21
C LYS A 39 -0.40 -3.40 1.29
N TRP A 40 -1.51 -2.73 1.05
CA TRP A 40 -1.56 -1.56 0.18
C TRP A 40 -0.62 -0.45 0.67
N ILE A 41 -0.66 -0.08 1.97
CA ILE A 41 0.13 1.02 2.53
C ILE A 41 1.61 0.66 2.73
N ASP A 42 1.93 -0.61 3.04
CA ASP A 42 3.27 -1.06 3.38
C ASP A 42 4.05 -1.64 2.21
N GLU A 43 3.34 -2.04 1.14
CA GLU A 43 3.94 -2.62 -0.06
C GLU A 43 3.59 -1.81 -1.30
N ASP A 44 2.28 -1.75 -1.66
CA ASP A 44 1.86 -1.25 -2.96
C ASP A 44 2.22 0.23 -3.16
N VAL A 45 1.99 1.09 -2.16
CA VAL A 45 2.23 2.54 -2.27
C VAL A 45 3.33 3.06 -1.34
N ARG A 46 4.09 2.17 -0.72
CA ARG A 46 5.11 2.51 0.27
C ARG A 46 6.01 3.68 -0.11
N TRP A 47 6.42 3.73 -1.36
CA TRP A 47 7.40 4.70 -1.85
C TRP A 47 6.80 6.00 -2.39
N ILE A 48 5.47 6.06 -2.50
CA ILE A 48 4.76 7.23 -3.05
C ILE A 48 3.70 7.82 -2.11
N ILE A 49 3.40 7.14 -1.00
CA ILE A 49 2.49 7.66 0.02
C ILE A 49 3.24 8.64 0.93
N THR A 50 2.66 9.82 1.14
CA THR A 50 3.24 10.79 2.08
C THR A 50 3.00 10.39 3.53
N PRO A 51 3.85 10.85 4.49
CA PRO A 51 3.61 10.62 5.92
C PRO A 51 2.25 11.13 6.40
N GLN A 52 1.76 12.22 5.81
CA GLN A 52 0.44 12.79 6.13
C GLN A 52 -0.68 11.87 5.64
N GLU A 53 -0.64 11.42 4.39
CA GLU A 53 -1.63 10.49 3.83
C GLU A 53 -1.67 9.18 4.63
N ARG A 54 -0.49 8.65 4.99
CA ARG A 54 -0.40 7.45 5.84
C ARG A 54 -1.10 7.67 7.18
N LYS A 55 -0.86 8.81 7.84
CA LYS A 55 -1.49 9.16 9.12
C LYS A 55 -3.01 9.33 8.98
N GLU A 56 -3.49 9.85 7.85
CA GLU A 56 -4.92 10.00 7.58
C GLU A 56 -5.59 8.64 7.41
N LEU A 57 -5.03 7.73 6.61
CA LEU A 57 -5.57 6.37 6.44
C LEU A 57 -5.68 5.62 7.77
N LEU A 58 -4.65 5.72 8.63
CA LEU A 58 -4.61 5.04 9.93
C LEU A 58 -5.68 5.52 10.92
N LYS A 59 -6.28 6.70 10.71
CA LYS A 59 -7.39 7.21 11.54
C LYS A 59 -8.76 6.72 11.10
N LEU A 60 -8.87 6.15 9.90
CA LEU A 60 -10.14 5.70 9.37
C LEU A 60 -10.59 4.40 10.05
N THR A 61 -11.87 4.34 10.41
CA THR A 61 -12.41 3.26 11.23
C THR A 61 -13.26 2.26 10.45
N THR A 62 -13.75 2.62 9.25
CA THR A 62 -14.57 1.73 8.41
C THR A 62 -13.92 1.49 7.05
N ASP A 63 -14.26 0.35 6.44
CA ASP A 63 -13.70 -0.01 5.13
C ASP A 63 -14.21 0.91 4.02
N GLU A 64 -15.44 1.42 4.12
CA GLU A 64 -15.97 2.39 3.16
C GLU A 64 -15.20 3.73 3.20
N GLN A 65 -14.70 4.12 4.37
CA GLN A 65 -13.83 5.29 4.49
C GLN A 65 -12.47 5.04 3.86
N ARG A 66 -11.89 3.85 4.10
CA ARG A 66 -10.60 3.43 3.55
C ARG A 66 -10.65 3.30 2.03
N ASP A 67 -11.71 2.69 1.49
CA ASP A 67 -11.92 2.57 0.04
C ASP A 67 -12.00 3.95 -0.62
N ARG A 68 -12.79 4.88 -0.04
CA ARG A 68 -12.84 6.27 -0.54
C ARG A 68 -11.48 6.95 -0.48
N PHE A 69 -10.70 6.70 0.56
CA PHE A 69 -9.34 7.23 0.68
C PHE A 69 -8.44 6.69 -0.44
N VAL A 70 -8.45 5.38 -0.69
CA VAL A 70 -7.66 4.74 -1.76
C VAL A 70 -8.05 5.29 -3.13
N ILE A 71 -9.34 5.45 -3.41
CA ILE A 71 -9.82 6.07 -4.65
C ILE A 71 -9.27 7.50 -4.75
N ALA A 72 -9.46 8.33 -3.72
CA ALA A 72 -9.00 9.71 -3.71
C ALA A 72 -7.47 9.83 -3.80
N PHE A 73 -6.71 8.88 -3.23
CA PHE A 73 -5.25 8.81 -3.34
C PHE A 73 -4.80 8.70 -4.79
N TRP A 74 -5.42 7.84 -5.58
CA TRP A 74 -5.11 7.67 -7.00
C TRP A 74 -5.62 8.84 -7.85
N GLU A 75 -6.80 9.37 -7.55
CA GLU A 75 -7.34 10.54 -8.27
C GLU A 75 -6.48 11.79 -8.11
N ARG A 76 -5.92 12.04 -6.93
CA ARG A 76 -4.96 13.16 -6.73
C ARG A 76 -3.69 13.05 -7.59
N ARG A 77 -3.34 11.85 -8.01
CA ARG A 77 -2.17 11.53 -8.85
C ARG A 77 -2.53 11.32 -10.32
N ASN A 78 -3.81 11.41 -10.66
CA ASN A 78 -4.27 11.27 -12.03
C ASN A 78 -3.87 12.51 -12.83
N LEU A 79 -3.01 12.31 -13.83
CA LEU A 79 -2.53 13.40 -14.69
C LEU A 79 -3.61 13.90 -15.67
N ASN A 80 -4.70 13.13 -15.87
CA ASN A 80 -5.81 13.45 -16.74
C ASN A 80 -7.15 13.30 -15.97
N PRO A 81 -7.48 14.25 -15.06
CA PRO A 81 -8.73 14.21 -14.31
C PRO A 81 -9.93 14.17 -15.26
N GLY A 82 -10.83 13.21 -15.07
CA GLY A 82 -12.01 13.00 -15.93
C GLY A 82 -11.84 11.89 -16.99
N ASN A 83 -10.64 11.36 -17.19
CA ASN A 83 -10.48 10.11 -17.91
C ASN A 83 -10.68 8.92 -16.95
N ARG A 84 -11.29 7.82 -17.44
CA ARG A 84 -11.44 6.58 -16.65
C ARG A 84 -10.11 5.91 -16.35
N ASP A 85 -9.13 6.10 -17.24
CA ASP A 85 -7.83 5.46 -17.13
C ASP A 85 -6.87 6.35 -16.35
N ASN A 86 -6.49 5.92 -15.17
CA ASN A 86 -5.47 6.58 -14.36
C ASN A 86 -4.09 6.04 -14.76
N THR A 87 -3.48 6.66 -15.76
CA THR A 87 -2.17 6.25 -16.32
C THR A 87 -1.06 6.25 -15.29
N PHE A 88 -1.11 7.14 -14.29
CA PHE A 88 -0.14 7.15 -13.19
C PHE A 88 -0.27 5.87 -12.34
N LYS A 89 -1.50 5.47 -11.99
CA LYS A 89 -1.76 4.26 -11.22
C LYS A 89 -1.30 3.01 -11.97
N GLU A 90 -1.65 2.92 -13.26
CA GLU A 90 -1.25 1.79 -14.11
C GLU A 90 0.26 1.67 -14.22
N GLU A 91 0.94 2.78 -14.51
CA GLU A 91 2.40 2.83 -14.59
C GLU A 91 3.05 2.46 -13.25
N HIS A 92 2.51 2.95 -12.14
CA HIS A 92 3.01 2.61 -10.81
C HIS A 92 2.96 1.10 -10.54
N TYR A 93 1.82 0.45 -10.79
CA TYR A 93 1.71 -1.01 -10.61
C TYR A 93 2.56 -1.79 -11.60
N ARG A 94 2.74 -1.30 -12.82
CA ARG A 94 3.66 -1.90 -13.80
C ARG A 94 5.10 -1.86 -13.30
N ARG A 95 5.56 -0.74 -12.74
CA ARG A 95 6.90 -0.61 -12.15
C ARG A 95 7.07 -1.49 -10.92
N LEU A 96 6.05 -1.61 -10.08
CA LEU A 96 6.04 -2.49 -8.92
C LEU A 96 6.21 -3.96 -9.34
N ALA A 97 5.45 -4.40 -10.33
CA ALA A 97 5.54 -5.76 -10.88
C ALA A 97 6.92 -6.02 -11.49
N PHE A 98 7.42 -5.10 -12.32
CA PHE A 98 8.76 -5.20 -12.92
C PHE A 98 9.85 -5.30 -11.83
N SER A 99 9.76 -4.47 -10.80
CA SER A 99 10.72 -4.51 -9.70
C SER A 99 10.74 -5.84 -8.99
N ASN A 100 9.58 -6.46 -8.75
CA ASN A 100 9.49 -7.78 -8.13
C ASN A 100 10.05 -8.88 -9.01
N GLU A 101 9.88 -8.79 -10.32
CA GLU A 101 10.39 -9.77 -11.28
C GLU A 101 11.93 -9.67 -11.44
N HIS A 102 12.47 -8.44 -11.49
CA HIS A 102 13.85 -8.20 -11.96
C HIS A 102 14.84 -7.86 -10.85
N PHE A 103 14.37 -7.37 -9.70
CA PHE A 103 15.25 -6.92 -8.62
C PHE A 103 15.13 -7.72 -7.33
N ALA A 104 14.27 -8.75 -7.31
CA ALA A 104 14.17 -9.64 -6.16
C ALA A 104 15.50 -10.41 -5.95
N ALA A 105 15.89 -10.52 -4.68
CA ALA A 105 17.05 -11.28 -4.24
C ALA A 105 16.69 -11.99 -2.92
N LYS A 106 17.30 -11.63 -1.79
CA LYS A 106 16.91 -12.13 -0.45
C LYS A 106 15.59 -11.54 0.04
N MET A 107 15.15 -10.47 -0.60
CA MET A 107 13.89 -9.78 -0.31
C MET A 107 13.10 -9.51 -1.60
N PRO A 108 11.77 -9.23 -1.49
CA PRO A 108 10.97 -8.82 -2.64
C PRO A 108 11.59 -7.62 -3.37
N GLY A 109 11.51 -7.61 -4.70
CA GLY A 109 12.16 -6.59 -5.52
C GLY A 109 11.74 -5.16 -5.19
N TRP A 110 10.48 -4.95 -4.83
CA TRP A 110 9.98 -3.64 -4.40
C TRP A 110 10.65 -3.09 -3.13
N LYS A 111 11.26 -3.96 -2.30
CA LYS A 111 11.99 -3.58 -1.07
C LYS A 111 13.45 -3.21 -1.32
N THR A 112 14.03 -3.64 -2.45
CA THR A 112 15.43 -3.37 -2.76
C THR A 112 15.65 -1.91 -3.14
N ASP A 113 16.88 -1.41 -3.04
CA ASP A 113 17.22 -0.04 -3.44
C ASP A 113 16.96 0.19 -4.93
N ARG A 114 17.27 -0.82 -5.80
CA ARG A 114 16.95 -0.74 -7.23
C ARG A 114 15.43 -0.65 -7.45
N GLY A 115 14.66 -1.47 -6.73
CA GLY A 115 13.19 -1.45 -6.80
C GLY A 115 12.61 -0.12 -6.36
N HIS A 116 13.09 0.43 -5.24
CA HIS A 116 12.68 1.76 -4.77
C HIS A 116 12.90 2.83 -5.84
N VAL A 117 14.13 2.94 -6.36
CA VAL A 117 14.47 3.91 -7.40
C VAL A 117 13.62 3.73 -8.65
N PHE A 118 13.47 2.48 -9.12
CA PHE A 118 12.69 2.19 -10.32
C PHE A 118 11.19 2.50 -10.16
N ILE A 119 10.61 2.21 -9.00
CA ILE A 119 9.19 2.50 -8.73
C ILE A 119 8.94 4.01 -8.71
N VAL A 120 9.80 4.78 -8.06
CA VAL A 120 9.60 6.22 -7.90
C VAL A 120 9.95 6.98 -9.18
N TYR A 121 11.12 6.70 -9.76
CA TYR A 121 11.66 7.52 -10.85
C TYR A 121 11.49 6.88 -12.25
N GLY A 122 11.15 5.60 -12.30
CA GLY A 122 11.05 4.85 -13.56
C GLY A 122 12.38 4.28 -14.04
N PRO A 123 12.41 3.78 -15.30
CA PRO A 123 13.63 3.25 -15.89
C PRO A 123 14.67 4.35 -16.09
N PRO A 124 15.96 4.07 -15.83
CA PRO A 124 17.05 4.99 -16.19
C PRO A 124 17.19 5.10 -17.72
N ASP A 125 17.76 6.21 -18.19
CA ASP A 125 18.12 6.40 -19.61
C ASP A 125 19.18 5.39 -20.07
N SER A 126 20.12 5.02 -19.18
CA SER A 126 21.12 3.99 -19.45
C SER A 126 21.60 3.32 -18.17
N ILE A 127 22.04 2.06 -18.31
CA ILE A 127 22.66 1.28 -17.25
C ILE A 127 24.01 0.80 -17.74
N ILE A 128 25.09 1.13 -17.00
CA ILE A 128 26.40 0.56 -17.19
C ILE A 128 26.59 -0.53 -16.14
N LYS A 129 26.96 -1.75 -16.56
CA LYS A 129 27.15 -2.88 -15.66
C LYS A 129 28.61 -3.31 -15.65
N HIS A 130 29.14 -3.47 -14.44
CA HIS A 130 30.45 -4.06 -14.23
C HIS A 130 30.29 -5.38 -13.46
N SER A 131 30.80 -6.45 -14.05
CA SER A 131 30.80 -7.77 -13.39
C SER A 131 31.83 -7.80 -12.27
N SER A 132 31.59 -8.65 -11.28
CA SER A 132 32.57 -8.92 -10.21
C SER A 132 33.89 -9.44 -10.80
N ILE A 133 35.00 -8.84 -10.39
CA ILE A 133 36.37 -9.24 -10.81
C ILE A 133 37.27 -9.28 -9.57
N GLY A 134 37.77 -10.47 -9.21
CA GLY A 134 38.58 -10.66 -8.01
C GLY A 134 37.85 -10.24 -6.74
N THR A 135 38.40 -9.26 -6.03
CA THR A 135 37.79 -8.69 -4.82
C THR A 135 36.80 -7.55 -5.09
N ASN A 136 36.68 -7.07 -6.34
CA ASN A 136 35.77 -6.01 -6.70
C ASN A 136 34.34 -6.58 -6.88
N PRO A 137 33.35 -6.07 -6.15
CA PRO A 137 31.97 -6.52 -6.29
C PRO A 137 31.38 -6.10 -7.65
N ALA A 138 30.31 -6.79 -8.07
CA ALA A 138 29.53 -6.34 -9.21
C ALA A 138 28.82 -5.01 -8.91
N GLU A 139 28.73 -4.16 -9.92
CA GLU A 139 28.07 -2.85 -9.80
C GLU A 139 27.22 -2.49 -11.02
N GLU A 140 26.23 -1.66 -10.80
CA GLU A 140 25.42 -1.02 -11.84
C GLU A 140 25.45 0.49 -11.64
N LEU A 141 25.69 1.24 -12.71
CA LEU A 141 25.57 2.70 -12.74
C LEU A 141 24.34 3.08 -13.57
N TRP A 142 23.34 3.63 -12.92
CA TRP A 142 22.08 4.05 -13.54
C TRP A 142 22.11 5.54 -13.82
N ASN A 143 22.01 5.93 -15.08
CA ASN A 143 22.07 7.32 -15.50
C ASN A 143 20.67 7.82 -15.87
N TYR A 144 20.28 8.96 -15.30
CA TYR A 144 19.04 9.69 -15.56
C TYR A 144 19.38 11.08 -16.05
N ARG A 145 18.91 11.48 -17.23
CA ARG A 145 19.09 12.85 -17.77
C ARG A 145 18.17 13.86 -17.10
N HIS A 146 17.00 13.44 -16.65
CA HIS A 146 15.99 14.28 -16.01
C HIS A 146 15.34 13.54 -14.86
N MET A 147 16.04 13.42 -13.73
CA MET A 147 15.45 12.81 -12.55
C MET A 147 14.56 13.84 -11.83
N PRO A 148 13.26 13.55 -11.62
CA PRO A 148 12.38 14.45 -10.88
C PRO A 148 12.96 14.82 -9.50
N GLY A 149 12.99 16.12 -9.18
CA GLY A 149 13.51 16.61 -7.90
C GLY A 149 15.02 16.79 -7.83
N ALA A 150 15.80 16.33 -8.82
CA ALA A 150 17.26 16.44 -8.80
C ALA A 150 17.84 17.66 -9.55
N GLY A 151 17.04 18.33 -10.36
CA GLY A 151 17.44 19.55 -11.08
C GLY A 151 18.41 19.34 -12.25
N GLY A 152 18.72 18.09 -12.63
CA GLY A 152 19.64 17.79 -13.73
C GLY A 152 19.93 16.29 -13.88
N ASP A 153 21.08 16.02 -14.53
CA ASP A 153 21.55 14.65 -14.74
C ASP A 153 22.03 14.02 -13.43
N VAL A 154 21.62 12.79 -13.20
CA VAL A 154 21.96 12.02 -12.00
C VAL A 154 22.50 10.64 -12.38
N SER A 155 23.61 10.25 -11.77
CA SER A 155 24.14 8.89 -11.84
C SER A 155 24.01 8.23 -10.45
N LEU A 156 23.28 7.12 -10.38
CA LEU A 156 23.12 6.33 -9.17
C LEU A 156 23.95 5.05 -9.28
N GLN A 157 24.81 4.81 -8.30
CA GLN A 157 25.64 3.60 -8.25
C GLN A 157 25.01 2.59 -7.30
N PHE A 158 24.88 1.35 -7.76
CA PHE A 158 24.42 0.21 -6.96
C PHE A 158 25.50 -0.86 -6.93
N ILE A 159 25.81 -1.41 -5.75
CA ILE A 159 26.88 -2.39 -5.55
C ILE A 159 26.33 -3.65 -4.88
N ASP A 160 26.61 -4.82 -5.48
CA ASP A 160 26.33 -6.13 -4.89
C ASP A 160 27.49 -6.60 -4.02
N ARG A 161 27.55 -6.09 -2.78
CA ARG A 161 28.63 -6.40 -1.82
C ARG A 161 28.64 -7.85 -1.33
N CYS A 162 27.49 -8.53 -1.40
CA CYS A 162 27.35 -9.91 -0.92
C CYS A 162 27.50 -10.96 -2.03
N ALA A 163 27.65 -10.54 -3.28
CA ALA A 163 27.60 -11.44 -4.45
C ALA A 163 26.33 -12.31 -4.48
N CYS A 164 25.19 -11.73 -4.06
CA CYS A 164 23.92 -12.43 -3.87
C CYS A 164 22.77 -11.82 -4.70
N GLY A 165 23.08 -10.87 -5.60
CA GLY A 165 22.08 -10.17 -6.42
C GLY A 165 21.40 -8.98 -5.72
N GLU A 166 21.74 -8.71 -4.46
CA GLU A 166 21.22 -7.58 -3.70
C GLU A 166 22.13 -6.36 -3.88
N TYR A 167 21.74 -5.49 -4.80
CA TYR A 167 22.48 -4.29 -5.14
C TYR A 167 22.04 -3.13 -4.24
N ALA A 168 22.94 -2.68 -3.37
CA ALA A 168 22.71 -1.54 -2.47
C ALA A 168 23.12 -0.23 -3.13
N LEU A 169 22.32 0.83 -2.96
CA LEU A 169 22.63 2.19 -3.42
C LEU A 169 23.84 2.74 -2.66
N VAL A 170 24.74 3.36 -3.39
CA VAL A 170 25.88 4.10 -2.81
C VAL A 170 25.50 5.57 -2.66
N GLY A 171 25.53 6.05 -1.42
CA GLY A 171 25.10 7.43 -1.10
C GLY A 171 23.61 7.57 -0.85
N ASN A 172 23.08 8.75 -1.09
CA ASN A 172 21.69 9.10 -0.86
C ASN A 172 20.98 9.41 -2.19
N LEU A 173 19.67 9.18 -2.23
CA LEU A 173 18.83 9.68 -3.30
C LEU A 173 18.80 11.22 -3.27
N PRO A 174 18.73 11.87 -4.44
CA PRO A 174 18.49 13.29 -4.51
C PRO A 174 17.18 13.62 -3.75
N HIS A 175 17.24 14.62 -2.89
CA HIS A 175 16.03 15.05 -2.18
C HIS A 175 15.09 15.73 -3.17
N SER A 176 13.88 15.24 -3.30
CA SER A 176 12.77 16.03 -3.86
C SER A 176 12.40 17.10 -2.81
N ASN A 177 12.76 18.35 -3.10
CA ASN A 177 12.28 19.49 -2.31
C ASN A 177 10.76 19.64 -2.41
#